data_afb7c27ef099a48b6b0fc80b87a265a7
#
_entry.id   afb7c27ef099a48b6b0fc80b87a265a7
#
_cell.length_a   1.000
_cell.length_b   1.000
_cell.length_c   1.000
_cell.angle_alpha   90.00
_cell.angle_beta   90.00
_cell.angle_gamma   90.00
#
_symmetry.space_group_name_H-M   'P 1'
#
loop_
_entity.id
_entity.type
_entity.pdbx_description
1 polymer ?
#
loop_
_entity_poly.entity_id
_entity_poly.type
_entity_poly.pdbx_seq_one_letter_code
_entity_poly.pdbx_strand_id
1 'polypeptide(L)'
;QEAGRHGGIYHTHLRNKLGDQFLDPVKEALEIGQRGEIPCHLTHFYQKLTHSGSAGQLLGLVDETVAQGQDVTMDCFHYAYSSTRLLILIPEWAFNGGPEKLKQVLRSPEGRERLRQEIRPRSGSFTDLMLTNFKQPHNRKFEGKSLAESADMMEKSEVDTICDLSLDEDLQISY
;
A
#
# COMPACT_ATOMS: atom_id res chain seq x y z
N GLN A 1 21.25 -0.65 15.43
CA GLN A 1 22.60 -0.96 15.98
C GLN A 1 22.75 -2.41 16.43
N GLU A 2 21.79 -2.98 17.20
CA GLU A 2 21.92 -4.37 17.68
C GLU A 2 21.99 -5.38 16.52
N ALA A 3 21.12 -5.25 15.52
CA ALA A 3 21.18 -6.10 14.33
C ALA A 3 22.52 -5.97 13.57
N GLY A 4 23.09 -4.76 13.51
CA GLY A 4 24.39 -4.52 12.87
C GLY A 4 25.54 -5.25 13.55
N ARG A 5 25.54 -5.33 14.89
CA ARG A 5 26.55 -6.09 15.66
C ARG A 5 26.57 -7.59 15.35
N HIS A 6 25.45 -8.10 14.83
CA HIS A 6 25.27 -9.49 14.44
C HIS A 6 25.33 -9.71 12.92
N GLY A 7 25.81 -8.72 12.14
CA GLY A 7 25.91 -8.83 10.68
C GLY A 7 24.53 -8.84 9.99
N GLY A 8 23.52 -8.25 10.61
CA GLY A 8 22.18 -8.14 10.04
C GLY A 8 22.09 -7.07 8.96
N ILE A 9 20.92 -6.98 8.33
CA ILE A 9 20.55 -5.98 7.32
C ILE A 9 19.26 -5.27 7.73
N TYR A 10 19.16 -3.97 7.47
CA TYR A 10 17.91 -3.22 7.57
C TYR A 10 17.18 -3.32 6.24
N HIS A 11 16.23 -4.24 6.17
CA HIS A 11 15.36 -4.45 5.03
C HIS A 11 14.03 -3.76 5.29
N THR A 12 13.64 -2.81 4.44
CA THR A 12 12.48 -1.97 4.73
C THR A 12 11.57 -1.74 3.54
N HIS A 13 10.26 -1.80 3.83
CA HIS A 13 9.21 -1.23 3.01
C HIS A 13 9.11 0.27 3.33
N LEU A 14 9.23 1.13 2.31
CA LEU A 14 9.17 2.57 2.52
C LEU A 14 7.76 3.04 2.90
N ARG A 15 7.67 4.01 3.80
CA ARG A 15 6.40 4.67 4.13
C ARG A 15 5.78 5.28 2.89
N ASN A 16 4.46 5.32 2.82
CA ASN A 16 3.77 5.91 1.69
C ASN A 16 3.55 7.42 1.92
N LYS A 17 4.35 8.24 1.30
CA LYS A 17 4.19 9.69 1.24
C LYS A 17 3.91 10.12 -0.19
N LEU A 18 3.04 11.10 -0.36
CA LEU A 18 2.53 11.57 -1.65
C LEU A 18 3.05 12.98 -1.96
N GLY A 19 2.90 13.38 -3.22
CA GLY A 19 3.26 14.71 -3.67
C GLY A 19 4.74 15.03 -3.40
N ASP A 20 5.00 16.20 -2.87
CA ASP A 20 6.35 16.72 -2.63
C ASP A 20 7.11 16.03 -1.49
N GLN A 21 6.41 15.28 -0.63
CA GLN A 21 7.02 14.54 0.48
C GLN A 21 7.53 13.15 0.07
N PHE A 22 7.55 12.82 -1.20
CA PHE A 22 7.90 11.48 -1.71
C PHE A 22 9.34 11.05 -1.40
N LEU A 23 10.26 12.00 -1.16
CA LEU A 23 11.65 11.72 -0.80
C LEU A 23 11.85 11.42 0.69
N ASP A 24 10.94 11.87 1.57
CA ASP A 24 11.12 11.75 3.02
C ASP A 24 11.25 10.30 3.50
N PRO A 25 10.46 9.32 3.00
CA PRO A 25 10.62 7.93 3.40
C PRO A 25 11.96 7.32 3.00
N VAL A 26 12.53 7.76 1.87
CA VAL A 26 13.84 7.31 1.42
C VAL A 26 14.93 7.86 2.34
N LYS A 27 14.89 9.15 2.64
CA LYS A 27 15.80 9.79 3.61
C LYS A 27 15.73 9.13 4.98
N GLU A 28 14.50 8.88 5.48
CA GLU A 28 14.29 8.18 6.75
C GLU A 28 14.95 6.79 6.75
N ALA A 29 14.73 6.00 5.70
CA ALA A 29 15.28 4.65 5.61
C ALA A 29 16.83 4.65 5.54
N LEU A 30 17.40 5.52 4.72
CA LEU A 30 18.84 5.67 4.60
C LEU A 30 19.48 6.15 5.92
N GLU A 31 18.86 7.12 6.60
CA GLU A 31 19.31 7.60 7.91
C GLU A 31 19.27 6.52 8.99
N ILE A 32 18.24 5.67 8.99
CA ILE A 32 18.16 4.53 9.92
C ILE A 32 19.30 3.55 9.67
N GLY A 33 19.58 3.20 8.42
CA GLY A 33 20.70 2.34 8.05
C GLY A 33 22.04 2.93 8.48
N GLN A 34 22.26 4.21 8.19
CA GLN A 34 23.48 4.93 8.52
C GLN A 34 23.71 5.03 10.03
N ARG A 35 22.71 5.47 10.80
CA ARG A 35 22.80 5.54 12.28
C ARG A 35 22.89 4.16 12.94
N GLY A 36 22.34 3.15 12.28
CA GLY A 36 22.42 1.77 12.72
C GLY A 36 23.75 1.09 12.42
N GLU A 37 24.59 1.71 11.58
CA GLU A 37 25.83 1.11 11.04
C GLU A 37 25.53 -0.28 10.42
N ILE A 38 24.48 -0.34 9.57
CA ILE A 38 23.92 -1.57 9.03
C ILE A 38 23.62 -1.40 7.55
N PRO A 39 23.90 -2.40 6.68
CA PRO A 39 23.44 -2.38 5.30
C PRO A 39 21.93 -2.12 5.20
N CYS A 40 21.53 -1.33 4.22
CA CYS A 40 20.14 -0.95 4.00
C CYS A 40 19.63 -1.55 2.68
N HIS A 41 18.48 -2.23 2.73
CA HIS A 41 17.80 -2.71 1.53
C HIS A 41 16.43 -2.05 1.39
N LEU A 42 16.23 -1.33 0.27
CA LEU A 42 14.99 -0.63 -0.07
C LEU A 42 14.10 -1.53 -0.93
N THR A 43 13.05 -2.07 -0.35
CA THR A 43 12.13 -3.00 -1.04
C THR A 43 11.21 -2.26 -2.01
N HIS A 44 11.00 -2.85 -3.20
CA HIS A 44 10.16 -2.34 -4.32
C HIS A 44 10.30 -0.83 -4.51
N PHE A 45 11.55 -0.42 -4.71
CA PHE A 45 11.97 0.96 -4.88
C PHE A 45 11.66 1.46 -6.30
N TYR A 46 10.63 2.28 -6.44
CA TYR A 46 10.22 2.84 -7.72
C TYR A 46 9.48 4.17 -7.54
N GLN A 47 9.45 4.97 -8.61
CA GLN A 47 8.64 6.17 -8.66
C GLN A 47 7.16 5.83 -8.81
N LYS A 48 6.31 6.32 -7.90
CA LYS A 48 4.85 6.17 -7.98
C LYS A 48 4.23 7.30 -8.78
N LEU A 49 3.08 7.05 -9.42
CA LEU A 49 2.32 8.08 -10.16
C LEU A 49 1.90 9.27 -9.28
N THR A 50 1.80 9.05 -7.98
CA THR A 50 1.41 10.08 -6.98
C THR A 50 2.57 10.93 -6.47
N HIS A 51 3.80 10.69 -6.95
CA HIS A 51 4.98 11.48 -6.59
C HIS A 51 5.11 12.71 -7.50
N SER A 52 5.34 13.88 -6.92
CA SER A 52 5.54 15.13 -7.68
C SER A 52 6.92 15.23 -8.34
N GLY A 53 7.86 14.34 -7.98
CA GLY A 53 9.24 14.36 -8.48
C GLY A 53 9.53 13.23 -9.48
N SER A 54 10.83 13.02 -9.73
CA SER A 54 11.34 12.05 -10.70
C SER A 54 12.06 10.86 -10.06
N ALA A 55 12.19 9.76 -10.79
CA ALA A 55 13.01 8.61 -10.39
C ALA A 55 14.49 9.03 -10.17
N GLY A 56 14.99 9.99 -10.93
CA GLY A 56 16.35 10.52 -10.77
C GLY A 56 16.58 11.15 -9.38
N GLN A 57 15.58 11.81 -8.80
CA GLN A 57 15.68 12.34 -7.44
C GLN A 57 15.73 11.24 -6.38
N LEU A 58 14.98 10.15 -6.57
CA LEU A 58 15.02 8.97 -5.69
C LEU A 58 16.41 8.30 -5.76
N LEU A 59 16.91 8.06 -6.98
CA LEU A 59 18.22 7.44 -7.20
C LEU A 59 19.35 8.33 -6.70
N GLY A 60 19.26 9.64 -6.90
CA GLY A 60 20.26 10.60 -6.40
C GLY A 60 20.51 10.49 -4.89
N LEU A 61 19.46 10.31 -4.09
CA LEU A 61 19.62 10.09 -2.63
C LEU A 61 20.37 8.80 -2.31
N VAL A 62 20.12 7.73 -3.09
CA VAL A 62 20.82 6.46 -2.92
C VAL A 62 22.27 6.60 -3.34
N ASP A 63 22.56 7.21 -4.50
CA ASP A 63 23.90 7.41 -5.03
C ASP A 63 24.77 8.25 -4.07
N GLU A 64 24.22 9.34 -3.52
CA GLU A 64 24.87 10.18 -2.52
C GLU A 64 25.21 9.38 -1.26
N THR A 65 24.31 8.53 -0.80
CA THR A 65 24.49 7.71 0.40
C THR A 65 25.55 6.62 0.20
N VAL A 66 25.55 5.98 -0.98
CA VAL A 66 26.55 4.99 -1.37
C VAL A 66 27.93 5.66 -1.50
N ALA A 67 28.02 6.88 -2.07
CA ALA A 67 29.26 7.65 -2.16
C ALA A 67 29.83 8.01 -0.78
N GLN A 68 29.00 8.08 0.26
CA GLN A 68 29.42 8.28 1.66
C GLN A 68 29.85 6.96 2.34
N GLY A 69 29.85 5.84 1.62
CA GLY A 69 30.35 4.54 2.10
C GLY A 69 29.29 3.65 2.76
N GLN A 70 28.01 3.99 2.68
CA GLN A 70 26.95 3.11 3.17
C GLN A 70 26.65 2.02 2.14
N ASP A 71 26.48 0.78 2.60
CA ASP A 71 26.02 -0.33 1.77
C ASP A 71 24.49 -0.23 1.60
N VAL A 72 24.05 0.12 0.39
CA VAL A 72 22.63 0.25 0.03
C VAL A 72 22.32 -0.61 -1.17
N THR A 73 21.31 -1.45 -1.04
CA THR A 73 20.76 -2.26 -2.12
C THR A 73 19.28 -1.97 -2.29
N MET A 74 18.73 -2.30 -3.46
CA MET A 74 17.31 -2.11 -3.73
C MET A 74 16.78 -3.19 -4.66
N ASP A 75 15.51 -3.49 -4.57
CA ASP A 75 14.77 -4.24 -5.58
C ASP A 75 13.73 -3.36 -6.29
N CYS A 76 13.32 -3.76 -7.48
CA CYS A 76 12.33 -3.06 -8.27
C CYS A 76 11.27 -4.05 -8.75
N PHE A 77 10.03 -3.59 -8.72
CA PHE A 77 8.90 -4.34 -9.24
C PHE A 77 8.84 -4.20 -10.77
N HIS A 78 8.95 -5.30 -11.49
CA HIS A 78 9.05 -5.30 -12.96
C HIS A 78 7.78 -5.78 -13.68
N TYR A 79 6.73 -6.13 -12.93
CA TYR A 79 5.45 -6.53 -13.51
C TYR A 79 4.55 -5.33 -13.80
N ALA A 80 3.67 -5.47 -14.80
CA ALA A 80 2.65 -4.47 -15.09
C ALA A 80 1.55 -4.40 -14.02
N TYR A 81 1.43 -5.44 -13.22
CA TYR A 81 0.42 -5.56 -12.15
C TYR A 81 1.10 -5.75 -10.81
N SER A 82 0.52 -5.15 -9.78
CA SER A 82 0.89 -5.38 -8.38
C SER A 82 -0.29 -6.00 -7.63
N SER A 83 -0.03 -6.70 -6.55
CA SER A 83 -1.07 -7.23 -5.67
C SER A 83 -0.87 -6.72 -4.25
N THR A 84 -1.96 -6.28 -3.64
CA THR A 84 -2.00 -5.84 -2.25
C THR A 84 -3.40 -6.06 -1.68
N ARG A 85 -3.56 -5.83 -0.38
CA ARG A 85 -4.89 -5.94 0.25
C ARG A 85 -5.80 -4.80 -0.20
N LEU A 86 -7.07 -5.09 -0.41
CA LEU A 86 -8.09 -4.10 -0.76
C LEU A 86 -8.19 -2.98 0.29
N LEU A 87 -7.84 -3.28 1.53
CA LEU A 87 -7.81 -2.32 2.65
C LEU A 87 -6.91 -1.11 2.43
N ILE A 88 -5.95 -1.17 1.48
CA ILE A 88 -5.08 -0.02 1.18
C ILE A 88 -5.85 1.17 0.59
N LEU A 89 -7.07 0.96 0.11
CA LEU A 89 -7.96 2.02 -0.37
C LEU A 89 -8.66 2.75 0.77
N ILE A 90 -8.71 2.14 1.96
CA ILE A 90 -9.41 2.68 3.11
C ILE A 90 -8.53 3.72 3.81
N PRO A 91 -9.04 4.92 4.10
CA PRO A 91 -8.30 5.97 4.78
C PRO A 91 -7.80 5.58 6.16
N GLU A 92 -6.65 6.12 6.56
CA GLU A 92 -5.95 5.78 7.80
C GLU A 92 -6.82 5.94 9.06
N TRP A 93 -7.68 6.98 9.10
CA TRP A 93 -8.55 7.22 10.26
C TRP A 93 -9.47 6.04 10.59
N ALA A 94 -9.87 5.25 9.59
CA ALA A 94 -10.75 4.10 9.78
C ALA A 94 -10.08 2.94 10.55
N PHE A 95 -8.74 2.92 10.58
CA PHE A 95 -7.95 1.91 11.30
C PHE A 95 -7.70 2.28 12.76
N ASN A 96 -8.04 3.49 13.20
CA ASN A 96 -7.82 3.93 14.57
C ASN A 96 -8.65 3.10 15.55
N GLY A 97 -7.99 2.25 16.33
CA GLY A 97 -8.64 1.32 17.27
C GLY A 97 -8.65 -0.15 16.81
N GLY A 98 -7.90 -0.47 15.72
CA GLY A 98 -7.66 -1.84 15.29
C GLY A 98 -8.77 -2.47 14.44
N PRO A 99 -8.66 -3.78 14.13
CA PRO A 99 -9.52 -4.46 13.15
C PRO A 99 -11.02 -4.41 13.50
N GLU A 100 -11.36 -4.58 14.76
CA GLU A 100 -12.77 -4.56 15.19
C GLU A 100 -13.40 -3.17 15.06
N LYS A 101 -12.61 -2.12 15.31
CA LYS A 101 -13.08 -0.74 15.07
C LYS A 101 -13.27 -0.48 13.59
N LEU A 102 -12.36 -0.94 12.75
CA LEU A 102 -12.51 -0.88 11.30
C LEU A 102 -13.81 -1.56 10.86
N LYS A 103 -14.08 -2.79 11.31
CA LYS A 103 -15.32 -3.50 10.98
C LYS A 103 -16.58 -2.71 11.41
N GLN A 104 -16.52 -2.01 12.55
CA GLN A 104 -17.61 -1.12 12.97
C GLN A 104 -17.82 0.04 11.99
N VAL A 105 -16.73 0.70 11.55
CA VAL A 105 -16.79 1.77 10.54
C VAL A 105 -17.40 1.25 9.23
N LEU A 106 -16.95 0.09 8.74
CA LEU A 106 -17.45 -0.51 7.51
C LEU A 106 -18.93 -0.93 7.59
N ARG A 107 -19.47 -1.19 8.80
CA ARG A 107 -20.88 -1.51 9.02
C ARG A 107 -21.76 -0.29 9.19
N SER A 108 -21.22 0.82 9.71
CA SER A 108 -22.03 1.99 10.08
C SER A 108 -22.38 2.85 8.87
N PRO A 109 -23.61 3.37 8.77
CA PRO A 109 -24.01 4.28 7.69
C PRO A 109 -23.12 5.52 7.62
N GLU A 110 -22.77 6.10 8.78
CA GLU A 110 -21.93 7.29 8.88
C GLU A 110 -20.48 7.02 8.41
N GLY A 111 -19.94 5.85 8.79
CA GLY A 111 -18.62 5.41 8.34
C GLY A 111 -18.58 5.24 6.82
N ARG A 112 -19.56 4.57 6.24
CA ARG A 112 -19.67 4.37 4.78
C ARG A 112 -19.84 5.70 4.04
N GLU A 113 -20.65 6.61 4.55
CA GLU A 113 -20.83 7.93 3.92
C GLU A 113 -19.50 8.69 3.88
N ARG A 114 -18.75 8.70 4.98
CA ARG A 114 -17.43 9.32 5.01
C ARG A 114 -16.45 8.62 4.06
N LEU A 115 -16.46 7.30 3.98
CA LEU A 115 -15.63 6.53 3.06
C LEU A 115 -15.95 6.86 1.59
N ARG A 116 -17.22 7.03 1.20
CA ARG A 116 -17.64 7.45 -0.16
C ARG A 116 -17.07 8.82 -0.54
N GLN A 117 -16.89 9.72 0.43
CA GLN A 117 -16.31 11.04 0.19
C GLN A 117 -14.79 10.99 0.00
N GLU A 118 -14.09 10.01 0.58
CA GLU A 118 -12.63 9.96 0.64
C GLU A 118 -12.01 8.91 -0.28
N ILE A 119 -12.64 7.73 -0.46
CA ILE A 119 -12.07 6.65 -1.29
C ILE A 119 -12.06 7.06 -2.77
N ARG A 120 -10.91 6.96 -3.39
CA ARG A 120 -10.69 7.17 -4.83
C ARG A 120 -9.83 6.04 -5.39
N PRO A 121 -10.02 5.67 -6.66
CA PRO A 121 -9.13 4.71 -7.31
C PRO A 121 -7.71 5.30 -7.39
N ARG A 122 -6.70 4.47 -7.14
CA ARG A 122 -5.29 4.90 -7.18
C ARG A 122 -4.78 5.10 -8.60
N SER A 123 -5.32 4.37 -9.57
CA SER A 123 -4.92 4.38 -10.98
C SER A 123 -5.91 5.11 -11.91
N GLY A 124 -6.82 5.91 -11.34
CA GLY A 124 -7.82 6.66 -12.10
C GLY A 124 -9.17 5.94 -12.27
N SER A 125 -9.23 4.61 -12.20
CA SER A 125 -10.48 3.84 -12.33
C SER A 125 -10.51 2.62 -11.42
N PHE A 126 -11.71 2.27 -10.93
CA PHE A 126 -11.97 0.99 -10.24
C PHE A 126 -12.02 -0.21 -11.18
N THR A 127 -12.03 0.02 -12.50
CA THR A 127 -11.91 -1.04 -13.52
C THR A 127 -10.50 -1.66 -13.54
N ASP A 128 -9.49 -0.96 -13.01
CA ASP A 128 -8.10 -1.43 -12.98
C ASP A 128 -7.79 -2.29 -11.75
N LEU A 129 -8.74 -2.42 -10.82
CA LEU A 129 -8.57 -3.16 -9.58
C LEU A 129 -9.23 -4.53 -9.70
N MET A 130 -8.44 -5.57 -10.01
CA MET A 130 -8.90 -6.95 -10.17
C MET A 130 -8.96 -7.63 -8.81
N LEU A 131 -10.15 -8.03 -8.36
CA LEU A 131 -10.33 -8.65 -7.06
C LEU A 131 -9.86 -10.11 -7.05
N THR A 132 -9.13 -10.48 -5.99
CA THR A 132 -8.53 -11.82 -5.84
C THR A 132 -8.53 -12.28 -4.38
N ASN A 133 -8.20 -13.56 -4.16
CA ASN A 133 -8.00 -14.15 -2.84
C ASN A 133 -9.28 -14.25 -2.00
N PHE A 134 -10.37 -14.65 -2.65
CA PHE A 134 -11.64 -14.92 -1.97
C PHE A 134 -11.60 -16.28 -1.23
N LYS A 135 -11.92 -16.26 0.06
CA LYS A 135 -12.02 -17.44 0.92
C LYS A 135 -13.44 -17.98 0.97
N GLN A 136 -14.43 -17.06 1.00
CA GLN A 136 -15.84 -17.44 1.08
C GLN A 136 -16.31 -17.99 -0.27
N PRO A 137 -16.91 -19.22 -0.29
CA PRO A 137 -17.34 -19.87 -1.54
C PRO A 137 -18.30 -19.02 -2.37
N HIS A 138 -19.20 -18.29 -1.74
CA HIS A 138 -20.21 -17.46 -2.41
C HIS A 138 -19.63 -16.20 -3.07
N ASN A 139 -18.42 -15.77 -2.67
CA ASN A 139 -17.70 -14.64 -3.24
C ASN A 139 -16.76 -15.03 -4.39
N ARG A 140 -16.49 -16.33 -4.61
CA ARG A 140 -15.61 -16.77 -5.70
C ARG A 140 -16.07 -16.34 -7.09
N LYS A 141 -17.34 -15.98 -7.25
CA LYS A 141 -17.88 -15.41 -8.49
C LYS A 141 -17.24 -14.07 -8.87
N PHE A 142 -16.62 -13.38 -7.91
CA PHE A 142 -15.89 -12.11 -8.11
C PHE A 142 -14.39 -12.33 -8.39
N GLU A 143 -13.86 -13.54 -8.27
CA GLU A 143 -12.45 -13.83 -8.52
C GLU A 143 -12.06 -13.44 -9.95
N GLY A 144 -11.06 -12.56 -10.10
CA GLY A 144 -10.63 -12.05 -11.39
C GLY A 144 -11.57 -11.01 -12.03
N LYS A 145 -12.60 -10.56 -11.34
CA LYS A 145 -13.43 -9.44 -11.75
C LYS A 145 -12.85 -8.13 -11.25
N SER A 146 -13.03 -7.06 -12.00
CA SER A 146 -12.72 -5.73 -11.49
C SER A 146 -13.65 -5.34 -10.34
N LEU A 147 -13.21 -4.38 -9.52
CA LEU A 147 -14.07 -3.83 -8.47
C LEU A 147 -15.33 -3.20 -9.05
N ALA A 148 -15.24 -2.50 -10.20
CA ALA A 148 -16.39 -1.93 -10.88
C ALA A 148 -17.39 -3.02 -11.34
N GLU A 149 -16.92 -4.08 -12.03
CA GLU A 149 -17.78 -5.21 -12.42
C GLU A 149 -18.43 -5.89 -11.21
N SER A 150 -17.68 -6.03 -10.11
CA SER A 150 -18.19 -6.62 -8.88
C SER A 150 -19.26 -5.76 -8.23
N ALA A 151 -19.10 -4.42 -8.27
CA ALA A 151 -20.08 -3.46 -7.78
C ALA A 151 -21.38 -3.55 -8.59
N ASP A 152 -21.28 -3.59 -9.93
CA ASP A 152 -22.43 -3.79 -10.82
C ASP A 152 -23.15 -5.11 -10.52
N MET A 153 -22.42 -6.22 -10.35
CA MET A 153 -22.98 -7.52 -9.99
C MET A 153 -23.70 -7.53 -8.63
N MET A 154 -23.28 -6.66 -7.72
CA MET A 154 -23.87 -6.50 -6.38
C MET A 154 -24.98 -5.42 -6.36
N GLU A 155 -25.18 -4.69 -7.46
CA GLU A 155 -26.08 -3.53 -7.54
C GLU A 155 -25.78 -2.47 -6.46
N LYS A 156 -24.48 -2.18 -6.26
CA LYS A 156 -23.98 -1.27 -5.22
C LYS A 156 -22.94 -0.32 -5.78
N SER A 157 -22.60 0.71 -4.98
CA SER A 157 -21.42 1.53 -5.27
C SER A 157 -20.14 0.73 -5.03
N GLU A 158 -19.05 1.11 -5.69
CA GLU A 158 -17.74 0.48 -5.48
C GLU A 158 -17.29 0.57 -4.02
N VAL A 159 -17.58 1.68 -3.34
CA VAL A 159 -17.23 1.85 -1.92
C VAL A 159 -18.04 0.92 -1.02
N ASP A 160 -19.33 0.75 -1.29
CA ASP A 160 -20.15 -0.21 -0.54
C ASP A 160 -19.70 -1.65 -0.81
N THR A 161 -19.31 -1.94 -2.05
CA THR A 161 -18.74 -3.23 -2.43
C THR A 161 -17.42 -3.50 -1.69
N ILE A 162 -16.51 -2.50 -1.60
CA ILE A 162 -15.31 -2.59 -0.76
C ILE A 162 -15.68 -2.93 0.69
N CYS A 163 -16.65 -2.22 1.26
CA CYS A 163 -17.07 -2.43 2.65
C CYS A 163 -17.61 -3.84 2.87
N ASP A 164 -18.54 -4.27 2.02
CA ASP A 164 -19.21 -5.57 2.19
C ASP A 164 -18.26 -6.74 1.97
N LEU A 165 -17.47 -6.73 0.89
CA LEU A 165 -16.50 -7.79 0.62
C LEU A 165 -15.39 -7.82 1.67
N SER A 166 -14.93 -6.66 2.15
CA SER A 166 -13.94 -6.63 3.23
C SER A 166 -14.47 -7.22 4.53
N LEU A 167 -15.73 -6.98 4.87
CA LEU A 167 -16.36 -7.56 6.06
C LEU A 167 -16.56 -9.07 5.93
N ASP A 168 -17.03 -9.52 4.77
CA ASP A 168 -17.37 -10.93 4.52
C ASP A 168 -16.11 -11.80 4.43
N GLU A 169 -15.02 -11.27 3.89
CA GLU A 169 -13.71 -11.92 3.76
C GLU A 169 -12.78 -11.66 4.96
N ASP A 170 -13.33 -11.22 6.09
CA ASP A 170 -12.57 -10.94 7.32
C ASP A 170 -11.33 -10.06 7.07
N LEU A 171 -11.49 -9.02 6.27
CA LEU A 171 -10.45 -8.05 5.90
C LEU A 171 -9.26 -8.65 5.12
N GLN A 172 -9.40 -9.83 4.49
CA GLN A 172 -8.31 -10.56 3.84
C GLN A 172 -8.30 -10.48 2.30
N ILE A 173 -9.31 -9.86 1.68
CA ILE A 173 -9.41 -9.71 0.23
C ILE A 173 -8.25 -8.86 -0.34
N SER A 174 -7.80 -9.22 -1.53
CA SER A 174 -6.73 -8.55 -2.28
C SER A 174 -7.20 -8.08 -3.66
N TYR A 175 -6.43 -7.23 -4.29
CA TYR A 175 -6.54 -6.87 -5.70
C TYR A 175 -5.17 -6.81 -6.35
#